data_d18df23276062aba2fb08dba08571924
#
_entry.id   d18df23276062aba2fb08dba08571924
#
_cell.length_a   1.000
_cell.length_b   1.000
_cell.length_c   1.000
_cell.angle_alpha   90.00
_cell.angle_beta   90.00
_cell.angle_gamma   90.00
#
_symmetry.space_group_name_H-M   'P 1'
#
loop_
_entity.id
_entity.type
_entity.pdbx_description
1 polymer ?
#
loop_
_entity_poly.entity_id
_entity_poly.type
_entity_poly.pdbx_seq_one_letter_code
_entity_poly.pdbx_strand_id
1 'polypeptide(L)'
;MKFNWILRAADLEKKSVPFAIATVIDTVAPTSAKPMAKAIITLDGKMEGWIGGGCAKDTVIDEALHCLKTGMASVLRLSPEQFSDGNVSFKKEIFLTCESGGTLEFHIEPVLPMTKLVIYGNTPTVSVLAKMGQLLDYEV
;
A
#
# COMPACT_ATOMS: atom_id res chain seq x y z
N MET A 1 11.55 -10.81 17.99
CA MET A 1 12.18 -9.67 17.26
C MET A 1 11.08 -8.68 16.88
N LYS A 2 11.27 -7.40 17.16
CA LYS A 2 10.29 -6.39 16.76
C LYS A 2 10.30 -6.20 15.25
N PHE A 3 9.16 -6.25 14.58
CA PHE A 3 9.03 -5.99 13.15
C PHE A 3 9.54 -4.58 12.82
N ASN A 4 10.51 -4.49 11.91
CA ASN A 4 11.05 -3.23 11.43
C ASN A 4 10.62 -3.04 9.95
N TRP A 5 9.54 -2.30 9.76
CA TRP A 5 8.96 -2.07 8.44
C TRP A 5 9.92 -1.34 7.49
N ILE A 6 10.80 -0.44 7.99
CA ILE A 6 11.75 0.30 7.16
C ILE A 6 12.77 -0.64 6.53
N LEU A 7 13.37 -1.53 7.33
CA LEU A 7 14.34 -2.50 6.82
C LEU A 7 13.67 -3.50 5.85
N ARG A 8 12.43 -3.88 6.14
CA ARG A 8 11.69 -4.79 5.27
C ARG A 8 11.31 -4.14 3.95
N ALA A 9 10.85 -2.88 3.96
CA ALA A 9 10.56 -2.10 2.77
C ALA A 9 11.82 -1.94 1.90
N ALA A 10 12.95 -1.56 2.50
CA ALA A 10 14.21 -1.44 1.79
C ALA A 10 14.69 -2.76 1.15
N ASP A 11 14.50 -3.90 1.82
CA ASP A 11 14.83 -5.21 1.26
C ASP A 11 13.95 -5.56 0.04
N LEU A 12 12.65 -5.27 0.11
CA LEU A 12 11.71 -5.50 -1.00
C LEU A 12 12.02 -4.59 -2.18
N GLU A 13 12.28 -3.30 -1.92
CA GLU A 13 12.64 -2.33 -2.95
C GLU A 13 13.94 -2.73 -3.66
N LYS A 14 14.97 -3.11 -2.91
CA LYS A 14 16.24 -3.60 -3.47
C LYS A 14 16.06 -4.83 -4.36
N LYS A 15 15.05 -5.66 -4.06
CA LYS A 15 14.70 -6.85 -4.86
C LYS A 15 13.74 -6.55 -5.99
N SER A 16 13.32 -5.31 -6.16
CA SER A 16 12.28 -4.89 -7.12
C SER A 16 10.97 -5.66 -6.95
N VAL A 17 10.62 -6.00 -5.71
CA VAL A 17 9.37 -6.67 -5.36
C VAL A 17 8.34 -5.62 -4.99
N PRO A 18 7.20 -5.50 -5.70
CA PRO A 18 6.16 -4.55 -5.35
C PRO A 18 5.49 -4.92 -4.03
N PHE A 19 5.16 -3.92 -3.23
CA PHE A 19 4.46 -4.08 -1.96
C PHE A 19 3.62 -2.84 -1.64
N ALA A 20 2.68 -2.97 -0.72
CA ALA A 20 1.92 -1.85 -0.17
C ALA A 20 2.27 -1.65 1.30
N ILE A 21 2.23 -0.39 1.74
CA ILE A 21 2.36 -0.02 3.15
C ILE A 21 0.98 0.40 3.64
N ALA A 22 0.44 -0.31 4.62
CA ALA A 22 -0.76 0.09 5.32
C ALA A 22 -0.38 0.76 6.64
N THR A 23 -0.86 1.98 6.86
CA THR A 23 -0.64 2.75 8.08
C THR A 23 -1.97 3.06 8.74
N VAL A 24 -2.10 2.77 10.03
CA VAL A 24 -3.24 3.20 10.83
C VAL A 24 -3.13 4.70 11.08
N ILE A 25 -4.03 5.49 10.51
CA ILE A 25 -4.00 6.96 10.62
C ILE A 25 -4.98 7.51 11.65
N ASP A 26 -6.09 6.80 11.90
CA ASP A 26 -7.04 7.17 12.94
C ASP A 26 -7.69 5.94 13.58
N THR A 27 -8.06 6.07 14.85
CA THR A 27 -8.71 5.01 15.61
C THR A 27 -9.77 5.60 16.54
N VAL A 28 -10.97 5.00 16.54
CA VAL A 28 -12.01 5.28 17.52
C VAL A 28 -12.26 4.02 18.32
N ALA A 29 -12.08 4.10 19.63
CA ALA A 29 -12.27 2.98 20.55
C ALA A 29 -13.71 2.42 20.48
N PRO A 30 -13.89 1.12 20.77
CA PRO A 30 -12.88 0.16 21.21
C PRO A 30 -12.12 -0.49 20.06
N THR A 31 -10.80 -0.47 20.09
CA THR A 31 -9.92 -1.13 19.13
C THR A 31 -8.58 -1.49 19.74
N SER A 32 -7.98 -2.58 19.26
CA SER A 32 -6.63 -2.98 19.64
C SER A 32 -5.54 -2.33 18.75
N ALA A 33 -5.93 -1.71 17.64
CA ALA A 33 -5.01 -1.00 16.76
C ALA A 33 -4.44 0.25 17.46
N LYS A 34 -3.21 0.56 17.13
CA LYS A 34 -2.53 1.79 17.60
C LYS A 34 -2.31 2.73 16.44
N PRO A 35 -2.58 4.04 16.59
CA PRO A 35 -2.21 5.03 15.59
C PRO A 35 -0.74 4.90 15.17
N MET A 36 -0.46 5.10 13.89
CA MET A 36 0.85 4.98 13.26
C MET A 36 1.43 3.55 13.20
N ALA A 37 0.69 2.52 13.62
CA ALA A 37 1.05 1.14 13.36
C ALA A 37 1.09 0.88 11.86
N LYS A 38 2.06 0.09 11.43
CA LYS A 38 2.31 -0.21 10.00
C LYS A 38 2.39 -1.71 9.75
N ALA A 39 1.91 -2.08 8.56
CA ALA A 39 2.13 -3.39 7.98
C ALA A 39 2.56 -3.26 6.52
N ILE A 40 3.31 -4.25 6.04
CA ILE A 40 3.67 -4.41 4.63
C ILE A 40 2.87 -5.57 4.07
N ILE A 41 2.27 -5.35 2.90
CA ILE A 41 1.48 -6.35 2.17
C ILE A 41 2.14 -6.58 0.81
N THR A 42 2.48 -7.83 0.51
CA THR A 42 3.05 -8.25 -0.77
C THR A 42 1.97 -8.74 -1.73
N LEU A 43 2.30 -8.88 -3.03
CA LEU A 43 1.35 -9.28 -4.09
C LEU A 43 0.68 -10.64 -3.87
N ASP A 44 1.32 -11.53 -3.10
CA ASP A 44 0.75 -12.81 -2.70
C ASP A 44 -0.24 -12.72 -1.53
N GLY A 45 -0.58 -11.48 -1.10
CA GLY A 45 -1.51 -11.22 0.00
C GLY A 45 -0.92 -11.49 1.38
N LYS A 46 0.40 -11.69 1.49
CA LYS A 46 1.06 -11.85 2.78
C LYS A 46 1.22 -10.51 3.47
N MET A 47 0.75 -10.43 4.72
CA MET A 47 0.91 -9.27 5.58
C MET A 47 2.00 -9.52 6.62
N GLU A 48 2.94 -8.60 6.72
CA GLU A 48 3.99 -8.55 7.75
C GLU A 48 3.81 -7.27 8.58
N GLY A 49 3.84 -7.39 9.89
CA GLY A 49 3.52 -6.30 10.84
C GLY A 49 2.14 -6.49 11.47
N TRP A 50 1.67 -5.47 12.19
CA TRP A 50 0.40 -5.56 12.91
C TRP A 50 -0.32 -4.21 12.92
N ILE A 51 -1.57 -4.22 12.48
CA ILE A 51 -2.41 -3.03 12.29
C ILE A 51 -3.76 -3.12 13.00
N GLY A 52 -3.94 -4.10 13.87
CA GLY A 52 -5.19 -4.33 14.60
C GLY A 52 -5.71 -5.75 14.45
N GLY A 53 -6.90 -6.00 14.97
CA GLY A 53 -7.51 -7.33 15.04
C GLY A 53 -7.92 -7.92 13.67
N GLY A 54 -8.27 -9.20 13.72
CA GLY A 54 -8.50 -10.03 12.54
C GLY A 54 -9.58 -9.54 11.58
N CYS A 55 -10.61 -8.83 12.06
CA CYS A 55 -11.71 -8.34 11.21
C CYS A 55 -11.26 -7.34 10.13
N ALA A 56 -10.24 -6.53 10.42
CA ALA A 56 -9.74 -5.53 9.48
C ALA A 56 -8.72 -6.11 8.49
N LYS A 57 -8.06 -7.20 8.86
CA LYS A 57 -6.91 -7.73 8.12
C LYS A 57 -7.22 -8.05 6.66
N ASP A 58 -8.26 -8.83 6.42
CA ASP A 58 -8.58 -9.29 5.06
C ASP A 58 -9.02 -8.13 4.18
N THR A 59 -9.80 -7.19 4.73
CA THR A 59 -10.23 -5.99 4.01
C THR A 59 -9.06 -5.07 3.65
N VAL A 60 -8.09 -4.92 4.56
CA VAL A 60 -6.88 -4.15 4.30
C VAL A 60 -6.00 -4.84 3.25
N ILE A 61 -5.90 -6.17 3.27
CA ILE A 61 -5.16 -6.93 2.24
C ILE A 61 -5.82 -6.73 0.87
N ASP A 62 -7.14 -6.86 0.76
CA ASP A 62 -7.86 -6.69 -0.49
C ASP A 62 -7.67 -5.28 -1.07
N GLU A 63 -7.77 -4.25 -0.23
CA GLU A 63 -7.52 -2.87 -0.66
C GLU A 63 -6.05 -2.64 -1.05
N ALA A 64 -5.10 -3.22 -0.33
CA ALA A 64 -3.68 -3.14 -0.67
C ALA A 64 -3.38 -3.78 -2.04
N LEU A 65 -3.97 -4.92 -2.33
CA LEU A 65 -3.84 -5.58 -3.64
C LEU A 65 -4.48 -4.74 -4.76
N HIS A 66 -5.61 -4.06 -4.47
CA HIS A 66 -6.21 -3.11 -5.40
C HIS A 66 -5.29 -1.92 -5.67
N CYS A 67 -4.70 -1.32 -4.63
CA CYS A 67 -3.72 -0.23 -4.77
C CYS A 67 -2.49 -0.66 -5.58
N LEU A 68 -1.96 -1.86 -5.35
CA LEU A 68 -0.84 -2.41 -6.11
C LEU A 68 -1.17 -2.60 -7.59
N LYS A 69 -2.42 -3.00 -7.90
CA LYS A 69 -2.88 -3.19 -9.28
C LYS A 69 -3.09 -1.86 -10.02
N THR A 70 -3.60 -0.84 -9.33
CA THR A 70 -3.93 0.46 -9.93
C THR A 70 -2.78 1.45 -9.88
N GLY A 71 -1.80 1.24 -9.00
CA GLY A 71 -0.73 2.19 -8.72
C GLY A 71 -1.17 3.42 -7.92
N MET A 72 -2.41 3.42 -7.40
CA MET A 72 -2.97 4.56 -6.67
C MET A 72 -3.07 4.24 -5.18
N ALA A 73 -2.67 5.21 -4.34
CA ALA A 73 -2.90 5.13 -2.91
C ALA A 73 -4.38 5.34 -2.58
N SER A 74 -4.82 4.78 -1.46
CA SER A 74 -6.19 4.97 -0.96
C SER A 74 -6.22 5.20 0.56
N VAL A 75 -7.34 5.77 1.00
CA VAL A 75 -7.69 5.83 2.42
C VAL A 75 -8.88 4.89 2.64
N LEU A 76 -8.70 3.89 3.49
CA LEU A 76 -9.70 2.91 3.84
C LEU A 76 -10.24 3.17 5.25
N ARG A 77 -11.53 3.44 5.36
CA ARG A 77 -12.21 3.57 6.66
C ARG A 77 -13.11 2.37 6.91
N LEU A 78 -12.93 1.74 8.04
CA LEU A 78 -13.74 0.64 8.55
C LEU A 78 -14.53 1.13 9.75
N SER A 79 -15.86 1.14 9.65
CA SER A 79 -16.74 1.64 10.71
C SER A 79 -17.96 0.76 10.86
N PRO A 80 -18.48 0.58 12.10
CA PRO A 80 -19.77 -0.06 12.34
C PRO A 80 -20.95 0.86 12.02
N GLU A 81 -20.72 2.12 11.70
CA GLU A 81 -21.75 3.10 11.34
C GLU A 81 -21.69 3.41 9.84
N GLN A 82 -22.86 3.51 9.21
CA GLN A 82 -22.95 4.00 7.84
C GLN A 82 -22.82 5.53 7.83
N PHE A 83 -21.72 6.04 7.31
CA PHE A 83 -21.59 7.47 7.03
C PHE A 83 -21.93 7.76 5.57
N SER A 84 -22.81 8.72 5.36
CA SER A 84 -23.26 9.18 4.05
C SER A 84 -22.58 10.50 3.64
N ASP A 85 -21.30 10.67 3.88
CA ASP A 85 -20.59 11.86 3.43
C ASP A 85 -19.66 11.53 2.25
N GLY A 86 -20.10 12.02 1.10
CA GLY A 86 -19.34 12.35 -0.10
C GLY A 86 -18.18 11.45 -0.50
N ASN A 87 -18.36 10.68 -1.57
CA ASN A 87 -17.29 9.97 -2.27
C ASN A 87 -16.16 10.93 -2.65
N VAL A 88 -15.13 10.98 -1.84
CA VAL A 88 -13.83 11.50 -2.25
C VAL A 88 -13.12 10.37 -2.98
N SER A 89 -12.68 10.59 -4.20
CA SER A 89 -12.23 9.53 -5.12
C SER A 89 -11.08 8.64 -4.63
N PHE A 90 -10.39 9.02 -3.56
CA PHE A 90 -9.31 8.26 -2.91
C PHE A 90 -9.71 7.64 -1.56
N LYS A 91 -10.92 7.90 -1.06
CA LYS A 91 -11.40 7.41 0.23
C LYS A 91 -12.48 6.36 0.03
N LYS A 92 -12.25 5.17 0.54
CA LYS A 92 -13.18 4.06 0.52
C LYS A 92 -13.69 3.80 1.93
N GLU A 93 -14.99 3.83 2.10
CA GLU A 93 -15.63 3.49 3.36
C GLU A 93 -16.27 2.10 3.26
N ILE A 94 -15.97 1.24 4.22
CA ILE A 94 -16.55 -0.09 4.32
C ILE A 94 -17.24 -0.22 5.68
N PHE A 95 -18.50 -0.59 5.62
CA PHE A 95 -19.25 -1.00 6.80
C PHE A 95 -18.73 -2.36 7.26
N LEU A 96 -18.15 -2.39 8.45
CA LEU A 96 -17.67 -3.62 9.06
C LEU A 96 -18.25 -3.75 10.46
N THR A 97 -19.09 -4.75 10.65
CA THR A 97 -19.56 -5.14 11.98
C THR A 97 -18.48 -5.97 12.66
N CYS A 98 -17.51 -5.29 13.29
CA CYS A 98 -16.61 -5.94 14.22
C CYS A 98 -17.28 -6.08 15.57
N GLU A 99 -17.09 -7.21 16.27
CA GLU A 99 -17.53 -7.41 17.64
C GLU A 99 -17.03 -6.32 18.59
N SER A 100 -15.88 -5.70 18.28
CA SER A 100 -15.30 -4.60 19.07
C SER A 100 -16.03 -3.26 18.88
N GLY A 101 -16.74 -3.04 17.78
CA GLY A 101 -17.50 -1.79 17.52
C GLY A 101 -16.67 -0.53 17.29
N GLY A 102 -15.34 -0.63 17.16
CA GLY A 102 -14.46 0.51 16.93
C GLY A 102 -14.36 0.91 15.46
N THR A 103 -13.86 2.12 15.20
CA THR A 103 -13.56 2.62 13.85
C THR A 103 -12.06 2.64 13.62
N LEU A 104 -11.65 2.24 12.44
CA LEU A 104 -10.26 2.25 11.99
C LEU A 104 -10.16 2.97 10.66
N GLU A 105 -9.15 3.81 10.51
CA GLU A 105 -8.83 4.44 9.25
C GLU A 105 -7.37 4.15 8.87
N PHE A 106 -7.17 3.71 7.63
CA PHE A 106 -5.88 3.32 7.09
C PHE A 106 -5.51 4.16 5.88
N HIS A 107 -4.28 4.60 5.81
CA HIS A 107 -3.66 5.02 4.56
C HIS A 107 -2.93 3.81 3.97
N ILE A 108 -3.23 3.49 2.72
CA ILE A 108 -2.63 2.37 1.99
C ILE A 108 -1.91 2.93 0.78
N GLU A 109 -0.60 2.74 0.74
CA GLU A 109 0.29 3.28 -0.27
C GLU A 109 1.00 2.16 -1.02
N PRO A 110 0.83 2.04 -2.37
CA PRO A 110 1.59 1.08 -3.15
C PRO A 110 3.00 1.60 -3.41
N VAL A 111 3.98 0.73 -3.23
CA VAL A 111 5.38 0.94 -3.63
C VAL A 111 5.67 0.01 -4.79
N LEU A 112 5.79 0.59 -5.97
CA LEU A 112 6.04 -0.13 -7.21
C LEU A 112 7.50 0.02 -7.63
N PRO A 113 8.12 -1.03 -8.16
CA PRO A 113 9.46 -0.93 -8.70
C PRO A 113 9.48 0.04 -9.90
N MET A 114 10.64 0.62 -10.16
CA MET A 114 10.84 1.46 -11.34
C MET A 114 10.49 0.70 -12.60
N THR A 115 9.81 1.37 -13.53
CA THR A 115 9.47 0.78 -14.82
C THR A 115 10.76 0.54 -15.62
N LYS A 116 10.93 -0.68 -16.14
CA LYS A 116 12.09 -1.04 -16.95
C LYS A 116 11.87 -0.69 -18.41
N LEU A 117 12.87 -0.04 -19.00
CA LEU A 117 12.94 0.24 -20.43
C LEU A 117 14.06 -0.57 -21.04
N VAL A 118 13.74 -1.53 -21.88
CA VAL A 118 14.71 -2.35 -22.59
C VAL A 118 14.84 -1.86 -24.03
N ILE A 119 16.04 -1.44 -24.43
CA ILE A 119 16.32 -0.91 -25.75
C ILE A 119 17.30 -1.84 -26.47
N TYR A 120 16.92 -2.34 -27.63
CA TYR A 120 17.75 -3.21 -28.44
C TYR A 120 18.39 -2.43 -29.61
N GLY A 121 19.69 -2.52 -29.72
CA GLY A 121 20.45 -1.94 -30.84
C GLY A 121 21.81 -1.38 -30.42
N ASN A 122 22.58 -0.88 -31.40
CA ASN A 122 23.90 -0.30 -31.16
C ASN A 122 24.13 1.02 -31.95
N THR A 123 23.05 1.67 -32.35
CA THR A 123 23.13 2.95 -33.07
C THR A 123 23.25 4.13 -32.08
N PRO A 124 23.76 5.30 -32.54
CA PRO A 124 23.78 6.52 -31.72
C PRO A 124 22.41 6.88 -31.13
N THR A 125 21.32 6.58 -31.83
CA THR A 125 19.95 6.79 -31.39
C THR A 125 19.63 6.01 -30.09
N VAL A 126 20.14 4.78 -29.99
CA VAL A 126 19.96 3.94 -28.76
C VAL A 126 20.55 4.63 -27.53
N SER A 127 21.75 5.21 -27.67
CA SER A 127 22.39 5.94 -26.56
C SER A 127 21.59 7.18 -26.15
N VAL A 128 20.96 7.87 -27.10
CA VAL A 128 20.10 9.03 -26.79
C VAL A 128 18.81 8.57 -26.10
N LEU A 129 18.15 7.52 -26.61
CA LEU A 129 16.95 6.96 -25.98
C LEU A 129 17.21 6.46 -24.56
N ALA A 130 18.34 5.81 -24.31
CA ALA A 130 18.72 5.37 -22.98
C ALA A 130 18.84 6.54 -21.99
N LYS A 131 19.51 7.62 -22.40
CA LYS A 131 19.60 8.84 -21.58
C LYS A 131 18.24 9.49 -21.34
N MET A 132 17.37 9.55 -22.34
CA MET A 132 16.01 10.07 -22.19
C MET A 132 15.19 9.19 -21.24
N GLY A 133 15.31 7.86 -21.35
CA GLY A 133 14.64 6.93 -20.41
C GLY A 133 15.08 7.18 -18.97
N GLN A 134 16.37 7.34 -18.71
CA GLN A 134 16.89 7.66 -17.38
C GLN A 134 16.37 8.99 -16.82
N LEU A 135 16.24 10.03 -17.69
CA LEU A 135 15.66 11.33 -17.30
C LEU A 135 14.15 11.25 -16.97
N LEU A 136 13.47 10.21 -17.43
CA LEU A 136 12.06 9.93 -17.19
C LEU A 136 11.87 8.87 -16.10
N ASP A 137 12.87 8.64 -15.25
CA ASP A 137 12.86 7.70 -14.13
C ASP A 137 12.59 6.23 -14.54
N TYR A 138 13.01 5.84 -15.76
CA TYR A 138 13.04 4.44 -16.15
C TYR A 138 14.36 3.78 -15.72
N GLU A 139 14.29 2.53 -15.29
CA GLU A 139 15.45 1.64 -15.21
C GLU A 139 15.77 1.16 -16.64
N VAL A 140 16.84 1.65 -17.22
CA VAL A 140 17.21 1.38 -18.64
C VAL A 140 18.30 0.32 -18.72
#